data_44c55e9126ec0881d31c0fb01edf29a7
#
_entry.id   44c55e9126ec0881d31c0fb01edf29a7
#
_cell.length_a   1.000
_cell.length_b   1.000
_cell.length_c   1.000
_cell.angle_alpha   90.00
_cell.angle_beta   90.00
_cell.angle_gamma   90.00
#
_symmetry.space_group_name_H-M   'P 1'
#
loop_
_entity.id
_entity.type
_entity.pdbx_description
1 polymer ?
#
loop_
_entity_poly.entity_id
_entity_poly.type
_entity_poly.pdbx_seq_one_letter_code
_entity_poly.pdbx_strand_id
1 'polypeptide(L)'
;VFTFAYYDGISYDATPTPSSCENGVPRNDGYIDIGINIGTPVYSYVLSVDTVAGKVKGETIARGTFFGDTHRITNLAPGTYALSVSQGGGNEIYATGNALYTSYSHDTRTYLSGDISWTVNDTKSNYRVGLEPSLTDEITQYGFDVRGDKAHIITGGYTSLTKYVTIKPGDVLSVTVRNMQVTYKLNGQTVHHEYVWSLRAWRFCIKYGKGETHITDLTVNGTPVTSFTTRGNVQIETPKKCT
;
A
#
# COMPACT_ATOMS: atom_id res chain seq x y z
N VAL A 1 13.16 -14.42 0.99
CA VAL A 1 12.16 -13.85 1.90
C VAL A 1 11.87 -12.44 1.42
N PHE A 2 10.62 -12.15 1.21
CA PHE A 2 10.14 -10.80 0.86
C PHE A 2 9.29 -10.31 2.02
N THR A 3 9.69 -9.21 2.64
CA THR A 3 8.94 -8.58 3.72
C THR A 3 8.04 -7.50 3.13
N PHE A 4 6.76 -7.62 3.39
CA PHE A 4 5.75 -6.64 3.00
C PHE A 4 5.23 -5.97 4.26
N ALA A 5 5.27 -4.67 4.29
CA ALA A 5 4.76 -3.88 5.41
C ALA A 5 3.46 -3.20 5.00
N TYR A 6 2.42 -3.39 5.77
CA TYR A 6 1.09 -2.96 5.42
C TYR A 6 0.19 -2.49 6.53
N TYR A 7 -0.82 -2.07 6.13
CA TYR A 7 -2.17 -1.59 6.38
C TYR A 7 -2.83 -2.23 7.60
N ASP A 8 -3.50 -1.45 8.40
CA ASP A 8 -4.23 -1.86 9.61
C ASP A 8 -3.36 -2.55 10.65
N GLY A 9 -2.10 -2.13 10.77
CA GLY A 9 -1.18 -2.75 11.69
C GLY A 9 -0.71 -4.16 11.29
N ILE A 10 -0.81 -4.55 9.99
CA ILE A 10 -0.31 -5.84 9.53
C ILE A 10 1.06 -5.71 8.86
N SER A 11 1.98 -6.57 9.27
CA SER A 11 3.26 -6.82 8.60
C SER A 11 3.40 -8.32 8.38
N TYR A 12 3.81 -8.74 7.18
CA TYR A 12 3.98 -10.14 6.86
C TYR A 12 5.18 -10.40 5.94
N ASP A 13 5.69 -11.60 6.01
CA ASP A 13 6.67 -12.15 5.08
C ASP A 13 5.99 -13.11 4.12
N ALA A 14 6.44 -13.14 2.87
CA ALA A 14 6.06 -14.14 1.90
C ALA A 14 7.31 -14.89 1.44
N THR A 15 7.37 -16.18 1.71
CA THR A 15 8.50 -17.04 1.38
C THR A 15 8.06 -18.02 0.29
N PRO A 16 8.48 -17.81 -0.98
CA PRO A 16 8.18 -18.73 -2.05
C PRO A 16 9.10 -19.96 -1.99
N THR A 17 8.53 -21.13 -2.31
CA THR A 17 9.26 -22.35 -2.57
C THR A 17 9.05 -22.75 -4.03
N PRO A 18 10.12 -23.01 -4.80
CA PRO A 18 10.02 -23.43 -6.18
C PRO A 18 9.19 -24.70 -6.36
N SER A 19 8.57 -24.85 -7.53
CA SER A 19 7.95 -26.11 -7.92
C SER A 19 9.01 -27.20 -8.17
N SER A 20 8.60 -28.45 -8.09
CA SER A 20 9.48 -29.58 -8.46
C SER A 20 9.51 -29.80 -9.98
N CYS A 21 10.43 -30.67 -10.40
CA CYS A 21 10.59 -31.03 -11.81
C CYS A 21 10.42 -32.55 -11.97
N GLU A 22 9.62 -32.96 -12.92
CA GLU A 22 9.45 -34.36 -13.28
C GLU A 22 9.59 -34.56 -14.79
N ASN A 23 10.52 -35.42 -15.20
CA ASN A 23 10.83 -35.70 -16.61
C ASN A 23 11.13 -34.44 -17.44
N GLY A 24 11.83 -33.45 -16.88
CA GLY A 24 12.14 -32.20 -17.55
C GLY A 24 11.00 -31.19 -17.63
N VAL A 25 9.86 -31.46 -16.98
CA VAL A 25 8.70 -30.57 -16.98
C VAL A 25 8.46 -30.02 -15.56
N PRO A 26 8.34 -28.68 -15.39
CA PRO A 26 7.96 -28.10 -14.10
C PRO A 26 6.57 -28.56 -13.66
N ARG A 27 6.44 -28.92 -12.39
CA ARG A 27 5.14 -29.26 -11.76
C ARG A 27 4.48 -28.00 -11.20
N ASN A 28 3.18 -28.10 -10.94
CA ASN A 28 2.42 -27.02 -10.28
C ASN A 28 2.32 -27.30 -8.76
N ASP A 29 3.45 -27.60 -8.12
CA ASP A 29 3.54 -27.94 -6.70
C ASP A 29 4.37 -26.94 -5.88
N GLY A 30 4.71 -25.80 -6.48
CA GLY A 30 5.27 -24.68 -5.77
C GLY A 30 4.31 -24.12 -4.73
N TYR A 31 4.81 -23.42 -3.73
CA TYR A 31 3.99 -22.81 -2.69
C TYR A 31 4.58 -21.51 -2.17
N ILE A 32 3.73 -20.72 -1.51
CA ILE A 32 4.09 -19.50 -0.80
C ILE A 32 3.68 -19.68 0.65
N ASP A 33 4.63 -19.54 1.58
CA ASP A 33 4.36 -19.40 3.00
C ASP A 33 4.20 -17.92 3.36
N ILE A 34 3.05 -17.58 3.93
CA ILE A 34 2.78 -16.26 4.53
C ILE A 34 3.09 -16.40 6.02
N GLY A 35 3.94 -15.52 6.55
CA GLY A 35 4.21 -15.39 7.98
C GLY A 35 3.80 -14.00 8.45
N ILE A 36 2.87 -13.89 9.41
CA ILE A 36 2.46 -12.62 9.98
C ILE A 36 3.44 -12.23 11.08
N ASN A 37 4.05 -11.08 10.94
CA ASN A 37 4.98 -10.54 11.93
C ASN A 37 4.25 -9.62 12.93
N ILE A 38 3.29 -8.84 12.44
CA ILE A 38 2.43 -7.94 13.21
C ILE A 38 1.04 -8.01 12.62
N GLY A 39 0.02 -8.13 13.46
CA GLY A 39 -1.38 -8.10 13.01
C GLY A 39 -2.33 -8.72 14.03
N THR A 40 -3.62 -8.54 13.77
CA THR A 40 -4.70 -9.13 14.57
C THR A 40 -5.56 -10.01 13.67
N PRO A 41 -5.77 -11.31 13.99
CA PRO A 41 -6.67 -12.16 13.22
C PRO A 41 -8.12 -11.62 13.24
N VAL A 42 -8.90 -11.77 12.21
CA VAL A 42 -8.84 -12.64 11.01
C VAL A 42 -8.04 -11.98 9.88
N TYR A 43 -7.25 -12.76 9.18
CA TYR A 43 -6.54 -12.32 7.98
C TYR A 43 -7.24 -12.80 6.72
N SER A 44 -7.20 -11.99 5.67
CA SER A 44 -7.67 -12.34 4.33
C SER A 44 -6.52 -12.23 3.34
N TYR A 45 -6.48 -13.10 2.34
CA TYR A 45 -5.50 -13.02 1.26
C TYR A 45 -6.14 -13.16 -0.12
N VAL A 46 -5.50 -12.54 -1.10
CA VAL A 46 -5.77 -12.71 -2.53
C VAL A 46 -4.44 -12.89 -3.24
N LEU A 47 -4.32 -13.98 -4.02
CA LEU A 47 -3.20 -14.24 -4.90
C LEU A 47 -3.67 -14.16 -6.34
N SER A 48 -3.08 -13.28 -7.14
CA SER A 48 -3.40 -13.11 -8.55
C SER A 48 -2.17 -13.24 -9.44
N VAL A 49 -2.38 -13.56 -10.70
CA VAL A 49 -1.32 -13.68 -11.71
C VAL A 49 -0.75 -12.29 -12.03
N ASP A 50 0.58 -12.16 -11.97
CA ASP A 50 1.30 -11.09 -12.64
C ASP A 50 1.89 -11.59 -13.96
N THR A 51 2.72 -12.66 -13.90
CA THR A 51 3.30 -13.29 -15.09
C THR A 51 3.43 -14.80 -14.86
N VAL A 52 2.53 -15.60 -15.41
CA VAL A 52 2.53 -17.08 -15.36
C VAL A 52 2.20 -17.60 -16.74
N ALA A 53 2.95 -18.61 -17.21
CA ALA A 53 2.72 -19.18 -18.54
C ALA A 53 1.31 -19.75 -18.67
N GLY A 54 0.60 -19.39 -19.74
CA GLY A 54 -0.75 -19.83 -20.03
C GLY A 54 -1.85 -19.22 -19.18
N LYS A 55 -1.55 -18.20 -18.37
CA LYS A 55 -2.49 -17.49 -17.50
C LYS A 55 -2.66 -16.01 -17.90
N VAL A 56 -3.80 -15.44 -17.56
CA VAL A 56 -4.10 -14.03 -17.83
C VAL A 56 -3.67 -13.17 -16.63
N LYS A 57 -2.97 -12.08 -16.91
CA LYS A 57 -2.59 -11.11 -15.85
C LYS A 57 -3.81 -10.59 -15.11
N GLY A 58 -3.76 -10.61 -13.77
CA GLY A 58 -4.86 -10.23 -12.89
C GLY A 58 -5.84 -11.38 -12.57
N GLU A 59 -5.72 -12.56 -13.20
CA GLU A 59 -6.52 -13.74 -12.83
C GLU A 59 -6.26 -14.11 -11.37
N THR A 60 -7.34 -14.24 -10.58
CA THR A 60 -7.23 -14.69 -9.18
C THR A 60 -6.98 -16.20 -9.16
N ILE A 61 -5.86 -16.59 -8.58
CA ILE A 61 -5.46 -18.02 -8.43
C ILE A 61 -5.94 -18.60 -7.11
N ALA A 62 -5.83 -17.83 -6.03
CA ALA A 62 -6.27 -18.24 -4.70
C ALA A 62 -6.75 -17.04 -3.89
N ARG A 63 -7.72 -17.30 -3.01
CA ARG A 63 -8.19 -16.33 -2.01
C ARG A 63 -8.76 -17.09 -0.82
N GLY A 64 -8.67 -16.50 0.36
CA GLY A 64 -9.21 -17.12 1.56
C GLY A 64 -8.99 -16.27 2.79
N THR A 65 -9.35 -16.84 3.92
CA THR A 65 -9.14 -16.28 5.26
C THR A 65 -8.40 -17.29 6.12
N PHE A 66 -7.61 -16.78 7.08
CA PHE A 66 -6.92 -17.63 8.06
C PHE A 66 -6.78 -16.91 9.40
N PHE A 67 -6.53 -17.67 10.47
CA PHE A 67 -6.56 -17.20 11.85
C PHE A 67 -5.22 -17.31 12.57
N GLY A 68 -4.27 -18.05 12.05
CA GLY A 68 -2.95 -18.21 12.65
C GLY A 68 -1.94 -17.22 12.07
N ASP A 69 -0.77 -17.16 12.69
CA ASP A 69 0.33 -16.30 12.23
C ASP A 69 1.02 -16.83 10.95
N THR A 70 0.60 -17.99 10.47
CA THR A 70 1.14 -18.58 9.23
C THR A 70 0.03 -19.15 8.35
N HIS A 71 0.23 -19.05 7.04
CA HIS A 71 -0.66 -19.69 6.05
C HIS A 71 0.14 -20.10 4.82
N ARG A 72 -0.20 -21.26 4.22
CA ARG A 72 0.44 -21.76 3.01
C ARG A 72 -0.51 -21.79 1.83
N ILE A 73 -0.10 -21.17 0.73
CA ILE A 73 -0.80 -21.25 -0.56
C ILE A 73 -0.04 -22.23 -1.44
N THR A 74 -0.69 -23.31 -1.85
CA THR A 74 -0.07 -24.44 -2.57
C THR A 74 -0.51 -24.53 -4.03
N ASN A 75 0.06 -25.48 -4.76
CA ASN A 75 -0.27 -25.82 -6.16
C ASN A 75 0.00 -24.66 -7.12
N LEU A 76 1.13 -24.00 -6.95
CA LEU A 76 1.54 -22.87 -7.78
C LEU A 76 2.49 -23.32 -8.88
N ALA A 77 2.20 -22.89 -10.10
CA ALA A 77 3.11 -23.01 -11.25
C ALA A 77 4.30 -22.04 -11.09
N PRO A 78 5.43 -22.27 -11.78
CA PRO A 78 6.46 -21.26 -11.92
C PRO A 78 5.93 -19.96 -12.52
N GLY A 79 6.30 -18.82 -11.95
CA GLY A 79 5.86 -17.52 -12.42
C GLY A 79 5.85 -16.46 -11.33
N THR A 80 5.42 -15.26 -11.68
CA THR A 80 5.27 -14.14 -10.74
C THR A 80 3.81 -13.93 -10.40
N TYR A 81 3.56 -13.76 -9.12
CA TYR A 81 2.23 -13.55 -8.53
C TYR A 81 2.17 -12.25 -7.75
N ALA A 82 1.04 -11.61 -7.76
CA ALA A 82 0.74 -10.49 -6.87
C ALA A 82 -0.04 -11.02 -5.66
N LEU A 83 0.55 -10.91 -4.48
CA LEU A 83 -0.05 -11.32 -3.21
C LEU A 83 -0.51 -10.09 -2.44
N SER A 84 -1.72 -10.15 -1.95
CA SER A 84 -2.30 -9.16 -1.04
C SER A 84 -2.76 -9.86 0.22
N VAL A 85 -2.40 -9.33 1.38
CA VAL A 85 -2.88 -9.79 2.70
C VAL A 85 -3.47 -8.60 3.43
N SER A 86 -4.62 -8.80 4.08
CA SER A 86 -5.30 -7.80 4.88
C SER A 86 -5.81 -8.41 6.18
N GLN A 87 -6.00 -7.58 7.20
CA GLN A 87 -6.67 -7.99 8.45
C GLN A 87 -8.02 -7.29 8.60
N GLY A 88 -8.90 -7.80 9.43
CA GLY A 88 -10.19 -7.21 9.73
C GLY A 88 -10.10 -6.14 10.80
N GLY A 89 -10.25 -4.87 10.42
CA GLY A 89 -10.60 -3.74 11.29
C GLY A 89 -9.45 -2.95 11.89
N GLY A 90 -9.40 -1.67 11.53
CA GLY A 90 -8.55 -0.65 12.15
C GLY A 90 -8.39 0.56 11.25
N ASN A 91 -8.23 1.74 11.85
CA ASN A 91 -7.89 2.99 11.17
C ASN A 91 -6.44 3.42 11.45
N GLU A 92 -5.62 2.45 11.82
CA GLU A 92 -4.21 2.60 12.14
C GLU A 92 -3.35 1.94 11.06
N ILE A 93 -2.26 2.61 10.68
CA ILE A 93 -1.28 2.12 9.74
C ILE A 93 0.06 2.04 10.44
N TYR A 94 0.61 0.84 10.46
CA TYR A 94 1.97 0.58 10.87
C TYR A 94 2.69 -0.14 9.73
N ALA A 95 3.71 0.49 9.15
CA ALA A 95 4.41 -0.03 8.01
C ALA A 95 5.91 0.19 8.10
N THR A 96 6.69 -0.72 7.53
CA THR A 96 8.14 -0.58 7.42
C THR A 96 8.54 -0.53 5.95
N GLY A 97 9.10 0.57 5.52
CA GLY A 97 9.64 0.74 4.18
C GLY A 97 11.13 0.41 4.11
N ASN A 98 11.57 -0.29 3.09
CA ASN A 98 12.97 -0.65 2.87
C ASN A 98 13.70 0.24 1.85
N ALA A 99 12.96 1.05 1.09
CA ALA A 99 13.49 1.96 0.10
C ALA A 99 12.59 3.20 -0.05
N LEU A 100 13.12 4.24 -0.69
CA LEU A 100 12.40 5.50 -0.90
C LEU A 100 11.14 5.30 -1.74
N TYR A 101 9.98 5.24 -1.07
CA TYR A 101 8.64 5.25 -1.68
C TYR A 101 8.35 4.14 -2.70
N THR A 102 9.02 3.00 -2.58
CA THR A 102 8.78 1.83 -3.43
C THR A 102 7.63 0.96 -2.96
N SER A 103 7.29 1.05 -1.66
CA SER A 103 6.11 0.39 -1.09
C SER A 103 4.99 1.41 -0.96
N TYR A 104 3.81 1.05 -1.43
CA TYR A 104 2.65 1.94 -1.41
C TYR A 104 1.35 1.17 -1.19
N SER A 105 0.34 1.90 -0.75
CA SER A 105 -1.03 1.42 -0.64
C SER A 105 -1.98 2.48 -1.16
N HIS A 106 -3.10 2.05 -1.71
CA HIS A 106 -4.10 2.98 -2.21
C HIS A 106 -5.51 2.45 -1.95
N ASP A 107 -6.46 3.37 -1.82
CA ASP A 107 -7.87 3.02 -1.79
C ASP A 107 -8.28 2.40 -3.13
N THR A 108 -9.06 1.35 -3.10
CA THR A 108 -9.62 0.73 -4.31
C THR A 108 -10.71 1.57 -4.95
N ARG A 109 -11.26 2.53 -4.21
CA ARG A 109 -12.30 3.44 -4.65
C ARG A 109 -11.71 4.68 -5.32
N THR A 110 -12.46 5.29 -6.23
CA THR A 110 -12.12 6.54 -6.89
C THR A 110 -13.13 7.62 -6.53
N TYR A 111 -12.67 8.86 -6.45
CA TYR A 111 -13.45 10.00 -6.03
C TYR A 111 -13.28 11.17 -7.00
N LEU A 112 -14.37 11.85 -7.34
CA LEU A 112 -14.33 13.15 -8.04
C LEU A 112 -14.13 14.30 -7.06
N SER A 113 -14.58 14.11 -5.82
CA SER A 113 -14.36 15.03 -4.70
C SER A 113 -14.27 14.22 -3.42
N GLY A 114 -13.49 14.68 -2.47
CA GLY A 114 -13.36 14.02 -1.17
C GLY A 114 -12.25 14.60 -0.34
N ASP A 115 -12.10 14.05 0.86
CA ASP A 115 -11.03 14.38 1.77
C ASP A 115 -10.38 13.11 2.34
N ILE A 116 -9.08 13.19 2.58
CA ILE A 116 -8.34 12.24 3.38
C ILE A 116 -7.78 12.98 4.60
N SER A 117 -7.90 12.40 5.76
CA SER A 117 -7.25 12.92 6.97
C SER A 117 -6.66 11.80 7.82
N TRP A 118 -5.62 12.13 8.56
CA TRP A 118 -4.92 11.21 9.44
C TRP A 118 -4.23 11.95 10.58
N THR A 119 -3.96 11.24 11.67
CA THR A 119 -3.19 11.73 12.81
C THR A 119 -1.72 11.33 12.68
N VAL A 120 -0.83 12.28 12.91
CA VAL A 120 0.63 12.07 12.98
C VAL A 120 0.97 11.47 14.35
N ASN A 121 1.56 10.28 14.39
CA ASN A 121 1.88 9.62 15.65
C ASN A 121 3.31 9.88 16.12
N ASP A 122 4.23 10.10 15.18
CA ASP A 122 5.61 10.38 15.50
C ASP A 122 6.25 11.32 14.46
N THR A 123 7.43 11.82 14.78
CA THR A 123 8.23 12.68 13.90
C THR A 123 9.49 11.98 13.38
N LYS A 124 9.52 10.66 13.36
CA LYS A 124 10.62 9.86 12.81
C LYS A 124 10.25 9.23 11.48
N SER A 125 8.97 9.11 11.21
CA SER A 125 8.40 8.51 10.00
C SER A 125 8.73 9.33 8.75
N ASN A 126 8.86 8.60 7.63
CA ASN A 126 8.94 9.19 6.30
C ASN A 126 7.89 8.52 5.42
N TYR A 127 6.91 9.30 4.97
CA TYR A 127 5.83 8.79 4.14
C TYR A 127 5.19 9.89 3.30
N ARG A 128 4.47 9.49 2.25
CA ARG A 128 3.61 10.39 1.48
C ARG A 128 2.17 9.95 1.61
N VAL A 129 1.28 10.89 1.87
CA VAL A 129 -0.17 10.64 1.85
C VAL A 129 -0.82 11.68 0.96
N GLY A 130 -1.71 11.25 0.08
CA GLY A 130 -2.41 12.17 -0.79
C GLY A 130 -3.23 11.52 -1.88
N LEU A 131 -3.32 12.21 -3.00
CA LEU A 131 -4.14 11.89 -4.15
C LEU A 131 -3.26 11.46 -5.32
N GLU A 132 -3.62 10.38 -5.98
CA GLU A 132 -3.05 9.96 -7.26
C GLU A 132 -4.15 9.86 -8.33
N PRO A 133 -3.84 10.06 -9.61
CA PRO A 133 -4.78 9.77 -10.70
C PRO A 133 -5.09 8.27 -10.73
N SER A 134 -6.30 7.93 -11.15
CA SER A 134 -6.73 6.53 -11.16
C SER A 134 -5.87 5.64 -12.06
N LEU A 135 -5.52 4.48 -11.53
CA LEU A 135 -5.19 3.21 -12.19
C LEU A 135 -3.79 2.97 -12.78
N THR A 136 -2.96 3.96 -13.10
CA THR A 136 -1.67 3.69 -13.75
C THR A 136 -0.48 4.46 -13.21
N ASP A 137 -0.71 5.57 -12.53
CA ASP A 137 0.37 6.44 -12.07
C ASP A 137 0.64 6.22 -10.58
N GLU A 138 1.76 5.61 -10.26
CA GLU A 138 2.25 5.39 -8.91
C GLU A 138 2.80 6.69 -8.27
N ILE A 139 2.33 7.84 -8.72
CA ILE A 139 2.84 9.14 -8.27
C ILE A 139 1.76 9.88 -7.47
N THR A 140 2.03 10.14 -6.19
CA THR A 140 1.22 11.08 -5.41
C THR A 140 1.27 12.45 -6.07
N GLN A 141 0.15 12.88 -6.65
CA GLN A 141 0.06 14.15 -7.38
C GLN A 141 -0.12 15.34 -6.43
N TYR A 142 -0.95 15.17 -5.41
CA TYR A 142 -1.27 16.21 -4.43
C TYR A 142 -1.33 15.59 -3.05
N GLY A 143 -0.63 16.15 -2.07
CA GLY A 143 -0.59 15.58 -0.73
C GLY A 143 0.54 16.14 0.13
N PHE A 144 0.89 15.37 1.14
CA PHE A 144 2.03 15.67 2.01
C PHE A 144 3.13 14.63 1.87
N ASP A 145 4.36 15.08 1.78
CA ASP A 145 5.58 14.30 1.92
C ASP A 145 6.14 14.58 3.32
N VAL A 146 5.83 13.69 4.24
CA VAL A 146 6.26 13.80 5.64
C VAL A 146 7.67 13.28 5.77
N ARG A 147 8.54 14.11 6.34
CA ARG A 147 9.96 13.79 6.60
C ARG A 147 10.33 14.29 7.99
N GLY A 148 10.30 13.40 8.96
CA GLY A 148 10.52 13.77 10.35
C GLY A 148 9.44 14.72 10.87
N ASP A 149 9.84 15.88 11.37
CA ASP A 149 8.96 16.91 11.90
C ASP A 149 8.41 17.90 10.84
N LYS A 150 8.58 17.58 9.55
CA LYS A 150 8.13 18.45 8.45
C LYS A 150 7.20 17.70 7.50
N ALA A 151 6.06 18.30 7.20
CA ALA A 151 5.15 17.88 6.15
C ALA A 151 5.25 18.83 4.96
N HIS A 152 5.97 18.39 3.94
CA HIS A 152 6.18 19.14 2.70
C HIS A 152 4.97 19.00 1.77
N ILE A 153 4.60 20.08 1.09
CA ILE A 153 3.50 20.08 0.14
C ILE A 153 3.93 19.39 -1.16
N ILE A 154 3.09 18.47 -1.65
CA ILE A 154 3.22 17.85 -2.97
C ILE A 154 2.23 18.49 -3.91
N THR A 155 2.71 19.05 -5.02
CA THR A 155 1.91 19.65 -6.08
C THR A 155 2.32 19.11 -7.44
N GLY A 156 1.35 18.65 -8.26
CA GLY A 156 1.64 18.11 -9.58
C GLY A 156 2.66 16.98 -9.61
N GLY A 157 2.76 16.20 -8.53
CA GLY A 157 3.71 15.10 -8.38
C GLY A 157 5.09 15.50 -7.81
N TYR A 158 5.31 16.77 -7.56
CA TYR A 158 6.59 17.28 -7.06
C TYR A 158 6.49 17.70 -5.58
N THR A 159 7.45 17.26 -4.76
CA THR A 159 7.59 17.72 -3.37
C THR A 159 8.27 19.08 -3.33
N SER A 160 7.60 20.07 -2.77
CA SER A 160 8.22 21.38 -2.51
C SER A 160 9.13 21.30 -1.31
N LEU A 161 10.41 21.63 -1.48
CA LEU A 161 11.35 21.71 -0.36
C LEU A 161 11.20 22.99 0.48
N THR A 162 10.56 24.02 -0.07
CA THR A 162 10.38 25.32 0.57
C THR A 162 8.99 25.54 1.18
N LYS A 163 7.97 24.78 0.71
CA LYS A 163 6.62 24.84 1.25
C LYS A 163 6.39 23.63 2.15
N TYR A 164 6.45 23.84 3.45
CA TYR A 164 6.18 22.81 4.45
C TYR A 164 5.53 23.40 5.69
N VAL A 165 4.95 22.56 6.50
CA VAL A 165 4.51 22.87 7.86
C VAL A 165 5.30 22.01 8.84
N THR A 166 5.60 22.57 10.00
CA THR A 166 6.17 21.81 11.12
C THR A 166 5.04 21.09 11.81
N ILE A 167 5.25 19.80 12.09
CA ILE A 167 4.28 18.91 12.70
C ILE A 167 4.83 18.28 13.98
N LYS A 168 3.94 17.83 14.84
CA LYS A 168 4.24 17.10 16.07
C LYS A 168 3.26 15.94 16.24
N PRO A 169 3.57 14.97 17.11
CA PRO A 169 2.62 13.91 17.45
C PRO A 169 1.28 14.49 17.92
N GLY A 170 0.19 13.91 17.43
CA GLY A 170 -1.18 14.34 17.67
C GLY A 170 -1.72 15.39 16.67
N ASP A 171 -0.89 15.93 15.79
CA ASP A 171 -1.38 16.82 14.73
C ASP A 171 -2.17 16.04 13.67
N VAL A 172 -3.23 16.66 13.17
CA VAL A 172 -4.08 16.10 12.11
C VAL A 172 -3.74 16.80 10.79
N LEU A 173 -3.29 16.01 9.83
CA LEU A 173 -3.11 16.46 8.44
C LEU A 173 -4.31 16.04 7.61
N SER A 174 -4.72 16.89 6.67
CA SER A 174 -5.74 16.53 5.69
C SER A 174 -5.53 17.16 4.33
N VAL A 175 -5.99 16.44 3.30
CA VAL A 175 -6.00 16.90 1.90
C VAL A 175 -7.42 16.73 1.38
N THR A 176 -8.00 17.82 0.91
CA THR A 176 -9.36 17.85 0.37
C THR A 176 -9.31 18.23 -1.10
N VAL A 177 -10.06 17.54 -1.95
CA VAL A 177 -10.33 17.97 -3.32
C VAL A 177 -11.81 18.27 -3.48
N ARG A 178 -12.14 19.50 -3.87
CA ARG A 178 -13.52 19.95 -4.16
C ARG A 178 -13.50 21.05 -5.20
N ASN A 179 -14.43 21.02 -6.16
CA ASN A 179 -14.59 22.07 -7.15
C ASN A 179 -13.29 22.45 -7.85
N MET A 180 -12.50 21.45 -8.28
CA MET A 180 -11.20 21.65 -8.93
C MET A 180 -10.17 22.39 -8.06
N GLN A 181 -10.36 22.41 -6.73
CA GLN A 181 -9.38 22.95 -5.78
C GLN A 181 -8.90 21.84 -4.84
N VAL A 182 -7.60 21.77 -4.66
CA VAL A 182 -6.97 20.96 -3.61
C VAL A 182 -6.61 21.89 -2.45
N THR A 183 -7.01 21.51 -1.26
CA THR A 183 -6.76 22.25 -0.02
C THR A 183 -6.00 21.36 0.95
N TYR A 184 -4.91 21.86 1.49
CA TYR A 184 -4.05 21.21 2.47
C TYR A 184 -4.29 21.84 3.83
N LYS A 185 -4.48 21.02 4.86
CA LYS A 185 -4.79 21.51 6.20
C LYS A 185 -3.91 20.85 7.25
N LEU A 186 -3.60 21.63 8.28
CA LEU A 186 -3.02 21.19 9.54
C LEU A 186 -4.00 21.57 10.66
N ASN A 187 -4.47 20.59 11.43
CA ASN A 187 -5.44 20.79 12.53
C ASN A 187 -6.70 21.58 12.07
N GLY A 188 -7.18 21.29 10.88
CA GLY A 188 -8.34 21.96 10.28
C GLY A 188 -8.06 23.33 9.66
N GLN A 189 -6.89 23.94 9.91
CA GLN A 189 -6.50 25.22 9.32
C GLN A 189 -5.85 25.03 7.94
N THR A 190 -6.28 25.78 6.95
CA THR A 190 -5.71 25.74 5.60
C THR A 190 -4.30 26.31 5.60
N VAL A 191 -3.33 25.48 5.19
CA VAL A 191 -1.91 25.85 5.07
C VAL A 191 -1.49 26.10 3.63
N HIS A 192 -2.19 25.49 2.68
CA HIS A 192 -2.00 25.70 1.25
C HIS A 192 -3.27 25.33 0.48
N HIS A 193 -3.45 25.94 -0.69
CA HIS A 193 -4.45 25.51 -1.68
C HIS A 193 -3.93 25.76 -3.09
N GLU A 194 -4.48 25.01 -4.04
CA GLU A 194 -4.18 25.17 -5.46
C GLU A 194 -5.33 24.68 -6.33
N TYR A 195 -5.38 25.15 -7.57
CA TYR A 195 -6.39 24.73 -8.54
C TYR A 195 -5.88 23.58 -9.41
N VAL A 196 -6.73 22.60 -9.63
CA VAL A 196 -6.49 21.45 -10.49
C VAL A 196 -7.31 21.59 -11.76
N TRP A 197 -6.65 21.73 -12.89
CA TRP A 197 -7.30 21.95 -14.20
C TRP A 197 -7.88 20.68 -14.84
N SER A 198 -8.08 19.61 -14.07
CA SER A 198 -8.54 18.33 -14.58
C SER A 198 -9.62 17.74 -13.68
N LEU A 199 -10.80 17.51 -14.26
CA LEU A 199 -11.83 16.66 -13.67
C LEU A 199 -11.40 15.19 -13.84
N ARG A 200 -10.59 14.70 -12.94
CA ARG A 200 -10.14 13.30 -12.89
C ARG A 200 -10.77 12.62 -11.69
N ALA A 201 -10.95 11.30 -11.81
CA ALA A 201 -11.17 10.49 -10.63
C ALA A 201 -9.85 10.31 -9.87
N TRP A 202 -9.87 10.55 -8.57
CA TRP A 202 -8.73 10.47 -7.68
C TRP A 202 -8.83 9.23 -6.80
N ARG A 203 -7.70 8.62 -6.50
CA ARG A 203 -7.56 7.64 -5.42
C ARG A 203 -6.73 8.26 -4.30
N PHE A 204 -7.02 7.87 -3.07
CA PHE A 204 -6.14 8.14 -1.97
C PHE A 204 -5.01 7.12 -1.95
N CYS A 205 -3.79 7.60 -1.76
CA CYS A 205 -2.62 6.75 -1.71
C CYS A 205 -1.72 7.12 -0.54
N ILE A 206 -1.01 6.09 -0.07
CA ILE A 206 0.06 6.24 0.91
C ILE A 206 1.29 5.56 0.34
N LYS A 207 2.44 6.23 0.42
CA LYS A 207 3.73 5.69 0.03
C LYS A 207 4.67 5.72 1.23
N TYR A 208 5.30 4.60 1.48
CA TYR A 208 6.17 4.43 2.63
C TYR A 208 7.60 4.78 2.25
N GLY A 209 8.25 5.62 3.07
CA GLY A 209 9.67 5.90 3.00
C GLY A 209 10.49 4.83 3.73
N LYS A 210 11.80 5.03 3.79
CA LYS A 210 12.69 4.16 4.56
C LYS A 210 12.41 4.30 6.06
N GLY A 211 12.27 3.18 6.76
CA GLY A 211 12.00 3.10 8.19
C GLY A 211 10.55 2.81 8.52
N GLU A 212 10.20 2.97 9.75
CA GLU A 212 8.85 2.75 10.26
C GLU A 212 7.95 3.94 9.94
N THR A 213 6.70 3.66 9.62
CA THR A 213 5.64 4.65 9.42
C THR A 213 4.49 4.26 10.32
N HIS A 214 4.06 5.18 11.17
CA HIS A 214 2.93 4.99 12.05
C HIS A 214 1.99 6.19 11.94
N ILE A 215 0.79 5.97 11.44
CA ILE A 215 -0.29 6.96 11.36
C ILE A 215 -1.57 6.34 11.88
N THR A 216 -2.43 7.14 12.51
CA THR A 216 -3.73 6.69 13.03
C THR A 216 -4.86 7.57 12.53
N ASP A 217 -6.07 7.18 12.87
CA ASP A 217 -7.31 7.90 12.56
C ASP A 217 -7.45 8.24 11.07
N LEU A 218 -6.93 7.34 10.21
CA LEU A 218 -7.04 7.53 8.77
C LEU A 218 -8.50 7.45 8.33
N THR A 219 -8.99 8.54 7.77
CA THR A 219 -10.35 8.62 7.24
C THR A 219 -10.35 9.09 5.79
N VAL A 220 -11.35 8.62 5.05
CA VAL A 220 -11.71 9.14 3.73
C VAL A 220 -13.17 9.56 3.78
N ASN A 221 -13.43 10.84 3.50
CA ASN A 221 -14.76 11.45 3.64
C ASN A 221 -15.37 11.23 5.04
N GLY A 222 -14.54 11.35 6.07
CA GLY A 222 -14.94 11.15 7.47
C GLY A 222 -15.23 9.69 7.85
N THR A 223 -15.06 8.74 6.93
CA THR A 223 -15.25 7.32 7.21
C THR A 223 -13.88 6.68 7.44
N PRO A 224 -13.69 5.93 8.53
CA PRO A 224 -12.46 5.18 8.77
C PRO A 224 -12.13 4.29 7.58
N VAL A 225 -10.86 4.28 7.19
CA VAL A 225 -10.40 3.44 6.09
C VAL A 225 -10.09 2.06 6.64
N THR A 226 -10.88 1.09 6.26
CA THR A 226 -10.77 -0.32 6.71
C THR A 226 -10.28 -1.28 5.64
N SER A 227 -10.06 -0.80 4.41
CA SER A 227 -9.67 -1.65 3.30
C SER A 227 -8.76 -0.94 2.31
N PHE A 228 -7.49 -1.09 2.50
CA PHE A 228 -6.50 -0.79 1.47
C PHE A 228 -5.94 -2.11 0.94
N THR A 229 -5.66 -2.18 -0.34
CA THR A 229 -5.03 -3.34 -0.95
C THR A 229 -3.58 -3.02 -1.21
N THR A 230 -2.69 -3.80 -0.64
CA THR A 230 -1.29 -3.75 -0.99
C THR A 230 -0.93 -4.89 -1.92
N ARG A 231 -0.14 -4.59 -2.93
CA ARG A 231 0.40 -5.58 -3.85
C ARG A 231 1.89 -5.75 -3.62
N GLY A 232 2.29 -6.98 -3.33
CA GLY A 232 3.67 -7.42 -3.41
C GLY A 232 3.80 -8.49 -4.48
N ASN A 233 4.87 -8.47 -5.26
CA ASN A 233 5.14 -9.51 -6.24
C ASN A 233 5.96 -10.62 -5.61
N VAL A 234 5.50 -11.86 -5.74
CA VAL A 234 6.18 -13.06 -5.25
C VAL A 234 6.49 -13.96 -6.46
N GLN A 235 7.74 -14.38 -6.59
CA GLN A 235 8.18 -15.21 -7.70
C GLN A 235 8.35 -16.66 -7.26
N ILE A 236 7.69 -17.59 -7.94
CA ILE A 236 7.94 -19.02 -7.88
C ILE A 236 8.95 -19.34 -8.99
N GLU A 237 10.15 -19.69 -8.61
CA GLU A 237 11.22 -20.01 -9.57
C GLU A 237 10.96 -21.34 -10.28
N THR A 238 11.41 -21.41 -11.54
CA THR A 238 11.51 -22.68 -12.27
C THR A 238 12.63 -23.51 -11.67
N PRO A 239 12.44 -24.81 -11.37
CA PRO A 239 13.48 -25.64 -10.80
C PRO A 239 14.69 -25.74 -11.75
N LYS A 240 15.89 -25.61 -11.21
CA LYS A 240 17.15 -25.67 -11.99
C LYS A 240 17.36 -26.98 -12.78
N LYS A 241 16.66 -28.06 -12.42
CA LYS A 241 16.70 -29.33 -13.11
C LYS A 241 15.76 -29.47 -14.30
N CYS A 242 14.89 -28.47 -14.53
CA CYS A 242 13.97 -28.39 -15.66
C CYS A 242 14.51 -27.55 -16.83
N THR A 243 15.72 -27.00 -16.66
CA THR A 243 16.44 -26.23 -17.72
C THR A 243 17.54 -27.05 -18.31
#